data_c2c89a350b8f986fa3123e3e4fec3836
#
_entry.id   c2c89a350b8f986fa3123e3e4fec3836
#
_cell.length_a   1.000
_cell.length_b   1.000
_cell.length_c   1.000
_cell.angle_alpha   90.00
_cell.angle_beta   90.00
_cell.angle_gamma   90.00
#
_symmetry.space_group_name_H-M   'P 1'
#
loop_
_entity.id
_entity.type
_entity.pdbx_description
1 polymer ?
#
loop_
_entity_poly.entity_id
_entity_poly.type
_entity_poly.pdbx_seq_one_letter_code
_entity_poly.pdbx_strand_id
1 'polypeptide(L)'
;MSRLRLSRRGFIAGTAAAVSAHAMGRTPYTGRLRLTIPWPIATLDPAAISDGFSALFAGAVFEPVFALDAAGNPYPTLAEALPSKAGEGCRVTLRPGLKTAAGRALAAVDLLATLTRARSRGATGLLGELEQPSVDAKHPLSLLFPRSSTDLVARTLASPLLALVPRNFSPLAPDGCGAFKVELGRGRALFTRNLNAARGPSFLDAIEVASVNDLADLLRGFEAGETDVGWFGSGLYRAVKDAVSIETPRYAFAALMAGKAAGAWAAPGILQPLLDAVPAQQLSHLGIRGLPATPVGSATWNGPATTIAVLSGAPQLVAIARALAATCSAPGHELTVVEKSAEELSALQSSRQFGLLVDCVRAPSTAPRDIEMALRTAASPEAAKRAPRTQPAAPRELARQLPLGIIGELSVWGTRRAAVSALESWQLGNVFMRAGA
;
A
#
# COMPACT_ATOMS: atom_id res chain seq x y z
N MET A 1 6.02 50.58 -36.78
CA MET A 1 5.72 49.91 -35.47
C MET A 1 4.30 49.31 -35.56
N SER A 2 4.22 48.02 -35.85
CA SER A 2 2.96 47.27 -35.97
C SER A 2 2.47 46.88 -34.58
N ARG A 3 1.30 47.39 -34.19
CA ARG A 3 0.61 47.02 -32.94
C ARG A 3 -0.10 45.67 -33.15
N LEU A 4 0.43 44.60 -32.55
CA LEU A 4 -0.26 43.31 -32.45
C LEU A 4 -1.54 43.49 -31.63
N ARG A 5 -2.71 43.40 -32.33
CA ARG A 5 -4.04 43.32 -31.69
C ARG A 5 -4.29 41.87 -31.29
N LEU A 6 -4.07 41.53 -30.05
CA LEU A 6 -4.50 40.26 -29.48
C LEU A 6 -6.04 40.24 -29.41
N SER A 7 -6.68 39.29 -30.04
CA SER A 7 -8.13 39.10 -29.93
C SER A 7 -8.50 38.59 -28.54
N ARG A 8 -9.70 38.93 -28.03
CA ARG A 8 -10.22 38.43 -26.74
C ARG A 8 -10.17 36.89 -26.64
N ARG A 9 -10.41 36.18 -27.77
CA ARG A 9 -10.29 34.72 -27.85
C ARG A 9 -8.83 34.22 -27.69
N GLY A 10 -7.87 34.93 -28.24
CA GLY A 10 -6.43 34.59 -28.09
C GLY A 10 -5.94 34.83 -26.67
N PHE A 11 -6.47 35.84 -25.95
CA PHE A 11 -6.12 36.11 -24.55
C PHE A 11 -6.74 35.04 -23.63
N ILE A 12 -7.99 34.63 -23.85
CA ILE A 12 -8.66 33.58 -23.05
C ILE A 12 -8.00 32.21 -23.30
N ALA A 13 -7.64 31.89 -24.54
CA ALA A 13 -6.93 30.64 -24.85
C ALA A 13 -5.50 30.62 -24.27
N GLY A 14 -4.80 31.75 -24.27
CA GLY A 14 -3.47 31.89 -23.67
C GLY A 14 -3.49 31.78 -22.13
N THR A 15 -4.49 32.37 -21.48
CA THR A 15 -4.66 32.25 -20.03
C THR A 15 -5.11 30.84 -19.59
N ALA A 16 -5.99 30.18 -20.36
CA ALA A 16 -6.39 28.81 -20.10
C ALA A 16 -5.22 27.81 -20.25
N ALA A 17 -4.36 28.01 -21.27
CA ALA A 17 -3.15 27.22 -21.45
C ALA A 17 -2.11 27.48 -20.35
N ALA A 18 -1.96 28.74 -19.91
CA ALA A 18 -1.06 29.08 -18.80
C ALA A 18 -1.57 28.54 -17.45
N VAL A 19 -2.86 28.55 -17.20
CA VAL A 19 -3.47 27.98 -15.98
C VAL A 19 -3.36 26.45 -15.97
N SER A 20 -3.53 25.78 -17.12
CA SER A 20 -3.33 24.32 -17.21
C SER A 20 -1.86 23.92 -17.07
N ALA A 21 -0.91 24.72 -17.52
CA ALA A 21 0.52 24.48 -17.31
C ALA A 21 0.94 24.69 -15.84
N HIS A 22 0.31 25.63 -15.11
CA HIS A 22 0.54 25.83 -13.66
C HIS A 22 -0.12 24.78 -12.78
N ALA A 23 -1.19 24.12 -13.23
CA ALA A 23 -1.87 23.08 -12.46
C ALA A 23 -1.10 21.76 -12.37
N MET A 24 -0.01 21.58 -13.13
CA MET A 24 0.80 20.36 -13.14
C MET A 24 2.18 20.52 -12.48
N GLY A 25 2.60 21.70 -12.07
CA GLY A 25 3.92 21.93 -11.53
C GLY A 25 3.92 22.26 -10.04
N ARG A 26 4.36 21.34 -9.19
CA ARG A 26 4.76 21.70 -7.83
C ARG A 26 5.91 22.70 -7.91
N THR A 27 5.78 23.85 -7.23
CA THR A 27 6.93 24.74 -7.03
C THR A 27 7.80 24.14 -5.93
N PRO A 28 9.06 23.75 -6.22
CA PRO A 28 9.91 23.16 -5.21
C PRO A 28 10.19 24.15 -4.07
N TYR A 29 9.95 23.69 -2.82
CA TYR A 29 10.53 24.32 -1.64
C TYR A 29 11.88 23.67 -1.36
N THR A 30 12.63 24.20 -0.40
CA THR A 30 13.84 23.58 0.11
C THR A 30 13.55 22.83 1.39
N GLY A 31 14.45 21.95 1.79
CA GLY A 31 14.41 21.28 3.09
C GLY A 31 14.58 19.78 3.01
N ARG A 32 14.97 19.22 4.15
CA ARG A 32 15.13 17.77 4.36
C ARG A 32 14.20 17.33 5.45
N LEU A 33 13.56 16.20 5.26
CA LEU A 33 12.74 15.52 6.26
C LEU A 33 13.50 14.32 6.79
N ARG A 34 13.68 14.23 8.11
CA ARG A 34 14.26 13.08 8.79
C ARG A 34 13.14 12.25 9.39
N LEU A 35 13.02 11.02 8.92
CA LEU A 35 11.96 10.10 9.30
C LEU A 35 12.56 8.82 9.86
N THR A 36 12.09 8.39 11.03
CA THR A 36 12.52 7.14 11.65
C THR A 36 11.34 6.19 11.74
N ILE A 37 11.54 4.94 11.33
CA ILE A 37 10.52 3.88 11.32
C ILE A 37 11.00 2.66 12.09
N PRO A 38 10.10 1.88 12.73
CA PRO A 38 10.50 0.71 13.55
C PRO A 38 10.71 -0.59 12.74
N TRP A 39 10.77 -0.50 11.41
CA TRP A 39 11.01 -1.66 10.54
C TRP A 39 11.77 -1.21 9.28
N PRO A 40 12.56 -2.12 8.69
CA PRO A 40 13.30 -1.80 7.47
C PRO A 40 12.36 -1.71 6.27
N ILE A 41 12.72 -0.88 5.28
CA ILE A 41 12.12 -0.93 3.95
C ILE A 41 12.66 -2.18 3.25
N ALA A 42 11.83 -3.23 3.15
CA ALA A 42 12.27 -4.52 2.64
C ALA A 42 12.52 -4.50 1.12
N THR A 43 11.66 -3.81 0.39
CA THR A 43 11.77 -3.67 -1.07
C THR A 43 10.99 -2.46 -1.56
N LEU A 44 11.42 -1.89 -2.67
CA LEU A 44 10.65 -0.88 -3.40
C LEU A 44 10.17 -1.40 -4.76
N ASP A 45 10.21 -2.72 -4.97
CA ASP A 45 9.65 -3.34 -6.16
C ASP A 45 8.11 -3.29 -6.12
N PRO A 46 7.43 -2.52 -7.00
CA PRO A 46 5.97 -2.41 -6.94
C PRO A 46 5.28 -3.75 -7.05
N ALA A 47 5.77 -4.64 -7.90
CA ALA A 47 5.15 -5.94 -8.14
C ALA A 47 5.37 -6.96 -7.01
N ALA A 48 6.33 -6.72 -6.11
CA ALA A 48 6.66 -7.60 -4.98
C ALA A 48 6.24 -7.02 -3.62
N ILE A 49 5.57 -5.87 -3.60
CA ILE A 49 5.13 -5.22 -2.36
C ILE A 49 4.02 -6.06 -1.72
N SER A 50 4.34 -6.65 -0.59
CA SER A 50 3.42 -7.42 0.25
C SER A 50 3.07 -6.70 1.55
N ASP A 51 3.76 -5.58 1.85
CA ASP A 51 3.51 -4.79 3.06
C ASP A 51 3.25 -3.32 2.74
N GLY A 52 2.31 -2.71 3.47
CA GLY A 52 1.86 -1.35 3.24
C GLY A 52 2.93 -0.27 3.49
N PHE A 53 3.97 -0.55 4.30
CA PHE A 53 5.02 0.44 4.55
C PHE A 53 5.99 0.54 3.39
N SER A 54 6.40 -0.59 2.82
CA SER A 54 7.15 -0.58 1.56
C SER A 54 6.35 0.09 0.45
N ALA A 55 5.03 -0.12 0.40
CA ALA A 55 4.14 0.55 -0.56
C ALA A 55 4.14 2.08 -0.43
N LEU A 56 4.15 2.61 0.80
CA LEU A 56 4.21 4.05 1.05
C LEU A 56 5.47 4.69 0.43
N PHE A 57 6.61 4.03 0.60
CA PHE A 57 7.87 4.52 0.07
C PHE A 57 8.03 4.24 -1.43
N ALA A 58 7.51 3.12 -1.92
CA ALA A 58 7.51 2.83 -3.36
C ALA A 58 6.71 3.88 -4.14
N GLY A 59 5.59 4.37 -3.59
CA GLY A 59 4.81 5.47 -4.17
C GLY A 59 5.55 6.82 -4.27
N ALA A 60 6.69 6.98 -3.58
CA ALA A 60 7.55 8.14 -3.76
C ALA A 60 8.43 8.02 -5.03
N VAL A 61 8.75 6.79 -5.46
CA VAL A 61 9.67 6.49 -6.57
C VAL A 61 8.93 6.12 -7.85
N PHE A 62 7.79 5.46 -7.73
CA PHE A 62 6.99 4.96 -8.86
C PHE A 62 5.60 5.54 -8.84
N GLU A 63 5.02 5.74 -10.02
CA GLU A 63 3.64 6.21 -10.17
C GLU A 63 2.81 5.17 -10.95
N PRO A 64 1.58 4.88 -10.53
CA PRO A 64 0.64 4.11 -11.33
C PRO A 64 0.17 4.94 -12.53
N VAL A 65 -0.43 4.31 -13.54
CA VAL A 65 -0.91 5.00 -14.76
C VAL A 65 -2.15 5.85 -14.46
N PHE A 66 -2.96 5.41 -13.51
CA PHE A 66 -4.11 6.13 -12.97
C PHE A 66 -4.00 6.17 -11.45
N ALA A 67 -4.79 7.03 -10.80
CA ALA A 67 -5.02 6.99 -9.37
C ALA A 67 -6.53 7.10 -9.11
N LEU A 68 -6.95 6.85 -7.87
CA LEU A 68 -8.33 6.99 -7.45
C LEU A 68 -8.48 8.27 -6.61
N ASP A 69 -9.55 9.03 -6.83
CA ASP A 69 -9.94 10.13 -5.96
C ASP A 69 -10.58 9.62 -4.65
N ALA A 70 -10.96 10.53 -3.76
CA ALA A 70 -11.59 10.17 -2.49
C ALA A 70 -12.94 9.45 -2.65
N ALA A 71 -13.61 9.60 -3.78
CA ALA A 71 -14.85 8.90 -4.13
C ALA A 71 -14.59 7.56 -4.83
N GLY A 72 -13.31 7.21 -5.08
CA GLY A 72 -12.90 6.00 -5.76
C GLY A 72 -12.98 6.07 -7.28
N ASN A 73 -13.13 7.27 -7.88
CA ASN A 73 -13.13 7.43 -9.33
C ASN A 73 -11.71 7.50 -9.86
N PRO A 74 -11.40 6.80 -10.97
CA PRO A 74 -10.08 6.86 -11.57
C PRO A 74 -9.84 8.20 -12.26
N TYR A 75 -8.62 8.73 -12.12
CA TYR A 75 -8.13 9.89 -12.85
C TYR A 75 -6.70 9.63 -13.38
N PRO A 76 -6.30 10.27 -14.50
CA PRO A 76 -5.00 10.01 -15.12
C PRO A 76 -3.85 10.61 -14.30
N THR A 77 -2.76 9.85 -14.15
CA THR A 77 -1.49 10.28 -13.55
C THR A 77 -0.37 10.28 -14.59
N LEU A 78 -0.11 9.15 -15.22
CA LEU A 78 0.85 8.99 -16.32
C LEU A 78 0.17 8.91 -17.68
N ALA A 79 -1.12 8.57 -17.71
CA ALA A 79 -1.90 8.59 -18.93
C ALA A 79 -2.25 10.02 -19.37
N GLU A 80 -2.47 10.22 -20.65
CA GLU A 80 -2.93 11.46 -21.25
C GLU A 80 -4.38 11.78 -20.85
N ALA A 81 -5.23 10.74 -20.81
CA ALA A 81 -6.64 10.78 -20.44
C ALA A 81 -7.07 9.42 -19.88
N LEU A 82 -8.33 9.31 -19.44
CA LEU A 82 -8.96 8.01 -19.15
C LEU A 82 -8.95 7.11 -20.39
N PRO A 83 -9.02 5.77 -20.22
CA PRO A 83 -9.01 4.85 -21.35
C PRO A 83 -10.12 5.17 -22.36
N SER A 84 -9.82 5.17 -23.64
CA SER A 84 -10.78 5.39 -24.73
C SER A 84 -11.17 4.07 -25.39
N LYS A 85 -12.39 3.96 -25.93
CA LYS A 85 -12.82 2.78 -26.69
C LYS A 85 -11.94 2.56 -27.92
N ALA A 86 -11.57 1.30 -28.19
CA ALA A 86 -10.79 0.89 -29.34
C ALA A 86 -11.25 -0.52 -29.79
N GLY A 87 -12.10 -0.59 -30.81
CA GLY A 87 -12.76 -1.82 -31.22
C GLY A 87 -13.64 -2.39 -30.09
N GLU A 88 -13.49 -3.68 -29.82
CA GLU A 88 -14.20 -4.38 -28.74
C GLU A 88 -13.56 -4.13 -27.36
N GLY A 89 -12.43 -3.43 -27.29
CA GLY A 89 -11.70 -3.15 -26.04
C GLY A 89 -11.46 -1.67 -25.84
N CYS A 90 -10.33 -1.34 -25.24
CA CYS A 90 -9.95 0.05 -24.99
C CYS A 90 -8.45 0.29 -25.19
N ARG A 91 -8.11 1.58 -25.33
CA ARG A 91 -6.75 2.08 -25.47
C ARG A 91 -6.39 2.93 -24.25
N VAL A 92 -5.16 2.74 -23.76
CA VAL A 92 -4.52 3.61 -22.78
C VAL A 92 -3.31 4.25 -23.43
N THR A 93 -3.25 5.58 -23.45
CA THR A 93 -2.15 6.37 -24.01
C THR A 93 -1.37 7.04 -22.90
N LEU A 94 -0.06 6.79 -22.81
CA LEU A 94 0.82 7.48 -21.89
C LEU A 94 1.11 8.90 -22.37
N ARG A 95 1.29 9.83 -21.44
CA ARG A 95 1.72 11.18 -21.76
C ARG A 95 3.08 11.17 -22.47
N PRO A 96 3.34 12.03 -23.45
CA PRO A 96 4.63 12.16 -24.05
C PRO A 96 5.66 12.74 -23.05
N GLY A 97 6.92 12.40 -23.24
CA GLY A 97 8.02 12.97 -22.46
C GLY A 97 8.20 12.39 -21.05
N LEU A 98 7.51 11.32 -20.68
CA LEU A 98 7.74 10.62 -19.42
C LEU A 98 9.17 10.07 -19.36
N LYS A 99 9.85 10.32 -18.23
CA LYS A 99 11.22 9.87 -17.98
C LYS A 99 11.34 9.32 -16.57
N THR A 100 12.28 8.39 -16.39
CA THR A 100 12.74 7.98 -15.06
C THR A 100 13.63 9.05 -14.43
N ALA A 101 13.99 8.90 -13.16
CA ALA A 101 14.91 9.79 -12.47
C ALA A 101 16.30 9.81 -13.14
N ALA A 102 16.74 8.71 -13.73
CA ALA A 102 17.97 8.61 -14.51
C ALA A 102 17.84 9.20 -15.94
N GLY A 103 16.68 9.77 -16.31
CA GLY A 103 16.45 10.40 -17.62
C GLY A 103 16.06 9.45 -18.73
N ARG A 104 15.81 8.17 -18.43
CA ARG A 104 15.38 7.16 -19.41
C ARG A 104 13.93 7.40 -19.84
N ALA A 105 13.68 7.48 -21.13
CA ALA A 105 12.32 7.61 -21.66
C ALA A 105 11.46 6.38 -21.35
N LEU A 106 10.20 6.61 -20.98
CA LEU A 106 9.18 5.59 -20.73
C LEU A 106 8.13 5.63 -21.84
N ALA A 107 7.71 4.44 -22.28
CA ALA A 107 6.76 4.26 -23.38
C ALA A 107 5.80 3.10 -23.07
N ALA A 108 4.85 2.83 -23.97
CA ALA A 108 3.88 1.73 -23.78
C ALA A 108 4.53 0.36 -23.65
N VAL A 109 5.70 0.13 -24.25
CA VAL A 109 6.47 -1.11 -24.09
C VAL A 109 6.93 -1.33 -22.65
N ASP A 110 7.23 -0.26 -21.90
CA ASP A 110 7.60 -0.36 -20.48
C ASP A 110 6.37 -0.69 -19.62
N LEU A 111 5.21 -0.14 -19.96
CA LEU A 111 3.95 -0.52 -19.31
C LEU A 111 3.60 -1.99 -19.60
N LEU A 112 3.76 -2.47 -20.83
CA LEU A 112 3.57 -3.87 -21.16
C LEU A 112 4.50 -4.78 -20.35
N ALA A 113 5.78 -4.42 -20.25
CA ALA A 113 6.75 -5.14 -19.44
C ALA A 113 6.40 -5.12 -17.94
N THR A 114 5.92 -3.98 -17.42
CA THR A 114 5.41 -3.84 -16.06
C THR A 114 4.28 -4.84 -15.78
N LEU A 115 3.26 -4.90 -16.65
CA LEU A 115 2.12 -5.80 -16.48
C LEU A 115 2.54 -7.28 -16.59
N THR A 116 3.40 -7.60 -17.52
CA THR A 116 3.95 -8.97 -17.69
C THR A 116 4.71 -9.40 -16.42
N ARG A 117 5.54 -8.52 -15.90
CA ARG A 117 6.31 -8.75 -14.67
C ARG A 117 5.38 -8.89 -13.44
N ALA A 118 4.38 -8.04 -13.32
CA ALA A 118 3.42 -8.09 -12.22
C ALA A 118 2.65 -9.43 -12.18
N ARG A 119 2.28 -9.98 -13.33
CA ARG A 119 1.66 -11.33 -13.42
C ARG A 119 2.55 -12.41 -12.80
N SER A 120 3.86 -12.36 -13.04
CA SER A 120 4.81 -13.36 -12.52
C SER A 120 5.17 -13.16 -11.04
N ARG A 121 4.79 -12.01 -10.43
CA ARG A 121 5.16 -11.62 -9.06
C ARG A 121 4.00 -11.60 -8.07
N GLY A 122 2.85 -12.13 -8.42
CA GLY A 122 1.73 -12.26 -7.51
C GLY A 122 0.51 -11.38 -7.82
N ALA A 123 0.61 -10.41 -8.73
CA ALA A 123 -0.54 -9.62 -9.18
C ALA A 123 -1.41 -10.35 -10.23
N THR A 124 -1.25 -11.68 -10.37
CA THR A 124 -2.00 -12.50 -11.34
C THR A 124 -3.49 -12.34 -11.17
N GLY A 125 -4.00 -12.37 -9.94
CA GLY A 125 -5.42 -12.18 -9.67
C GLY A 125 -5.91 -10.79 -10.08
N LEU A 126 -5.15 -9.73 -9.76
CA LEU A 126 -5.50 -8.35 -10.11
C LEU A 126 -5.62 -8.14 -11.63
N LEU A 127 -4.80 -8.84 -12.40
CA LEU A 127 -4.78 -8.79 -13.87
C LEU A 127 -5.62 -9.91 -14.53
N GLY A 128 -6.26 -10.77 -13.75
CA GLY A 128 -6.93 -11.97 -14.24
C GLY A 128 -8.12 -11.70 -15.17
N GLU A 129 -8.80 -10.56 -15.00
CA GLU A 129 -9.91 -10.13 -15.86
C GLU A 129 -9.45 -9.38 -17.11
N LEU A 130 -8.17 -9.01 -17.19
CA LEU A 130 -7.61 -8.33 -18.34
C LEU A 130 -6.96 -9.33 -19.29
N GLU A 131 -7.38 -9.34 -20.52
CA GLU A 131 -6.65 -10.04 -21.58
C GLU A 131 -5.25 -9.44 -21.76
N GLN A 132 -4.36 -10.22 -22.37
CA GLN A 132 -2.99 -9.77 -22.63
C GLN A 132 -3.00 -8.53 -23.51
N PRO A 133 -2.55 -7.38 -23.01
CA PRO A 133 -2.49 -6.17 -23.82
C PRO A 133 -1.36 -6.24 -24.85
N SER A 134 -1.46 -5.41 -25.86
CA SER A 134 -0.42 -5.23 -26.89
C SER A 134 -0.11 -3.76 -27.11
N VAL A 135 1.12 -3.47 -27.55
CA VAL A 135 1.49 -2.11 -27.97
C VAL A 135 0.78 -1.80 -29.30
N ASP A 136 0.17 -0.63 -29.39
CA ASP A 136 -0.43 -0.17 -30.64
C ASP A 136 0.69 0.15 -31.66
N ALA A 137 0.71 -0.57 -32.78
CA ALA A 137 1.75 -0.40 -33.81
C ALA A 137 1.76 1.01 -34.42
N LYS A 138 0.63 1.73 -34.42
CA LYS A 138 0.52 3.09 -34.93
C LYS A 138 0.81 4.17 -33.90
N HIS A 139 0.72 3.82 -32.60
CA HIS A 139 0.84 4.77 -31.49
C HIS A 139 1.75 4.18 -30.39
N PRO A 140 3.08 4.39 -30.46
CA PRO A 140 4.05 3.73 -29.58
C PRO A 140 3.93 4.10 -28.09
N LEU A 141 3.12 5.11 -27.74
CA LEU A 141 2.76 5.46 -26.37
C LEU A 141 1.47 4.79 -25.89
N SER A 142 0.83 3.97 -26.73
CA SER A 142 -0.48 3.37 -26.45
C SER A 142 -0.42 1.87 -26.28
N LEU A 143 -1.14 1.36 -25.26
CA LEU A 143 -1.51 -0.05 -25.13
C LEU A 143 -2.97 -0.27 -25.49
N LEU A 144 -3.23 -1.35 -26.19
CA LEU A 144 -4.55 -1.88 -26.52
C LEU A 144 -4.89 -3.01 -25.54
N PHE A 145 -6.04 -2.91 -24.89
CA PHE A 145 -6.60 -3.93 -24.00
C PHE A 145 -7.81 -4.56 -24.69
N PRO A 146 -7.65 -5.77 -25.26
CA PRO A 146 -8.74 -6.46 -25.94
C PRO A 146 -9.90 -6.75 -25.00
N ARG A 147 -11.13 -6.70 -25.48
CA ARG A 147 -12.36 -7.09 -24.75
C ARG A 147 -12.46 -6.62 -23.29
N SER A 148 -11.80 -5.53 -22.96
CA SER A 148 -11.75 -4.96 -21.61
C SER A 148 -12.50 -3.63 -21.57
N SER A 149 -13.29 -3.40 -20.52
CA SER A 149 -13.97 -2.12 -20.34
C SER A 149 -13.00 -1.02 -19.90
N THR A 150 -13.31 0.22 -20.25
CA THR A 150 -12.50 1.39 -19.87
C THR A 150 -12.40 1.56 -18.36
N ASP A 151 -13.49 1.33 -17.61
CA ASP A 151 -13.50 1.45 -16.14
C ASP A 151 -12.67 0.36 -15.48
N LEU A 152 -12.79 -0.90 -15.92
CA LEU A 152 -11.99 -2.00 -15.41
C LEU A 152 -10.49 -1.74 -15.59
N VAL A 153 -10.07 -1.30 -16.78
CA VAL A 153 -8.67 -1.00 -17.07
C VAL A 153 -8.17 0.17 -16.23
N ALA A 154 -8.94 1.26 -16.13
CA ALA A 154 -8.55 2.42 -15.33
C ALA A 154 -8.37 2.07 -13.85
N ARG A 155 -9.34 1.37 -13.25
CA ARG A 155 -9.28 0.94 -11.84
C ARG A 155 -8.16 -0.07 -11.58
N THR A 156 -7.93 -0.99 -12.49
CA THR A 156 -6.85 -1.97 -12.35
C THR A 156 -5.48 -1.29 -12.41
N LEU A 157 -5.27 -0.40 -13.38
CA LEU A 157 -4.00 0.33 -13.55
C LEU A 157 -3.80 1.46 -12.52
N ALA A 158 -4.75 1.68 -11.62
CA ALA A 158 -4.59 2.57 -10.47
C ALA A 158 -3.92 1.88 -9.26
N SER A 159 -3.76 0.55 -9.28
CA SER A 159 -3.07 -0.16 -8.21
C SER A 159 -1.58 0.19 -8.15
N PRO A 160 -1.03 0.50 -6.96
CA PRO A 160 0.41 0.68 -6.78
C PRO A 160 1.25 -0.54 -7.17
N LEU A 161 0.68 -1.76 -7.15
CA LEU A 161 1.35 -2.99 -7.60
C LEU A 161 1.66 -2.96 -9.10
N LEU A 162 0.98 -2.12 -9.86
CA LEU A 162 1.13 -1.95 -11.30
C LEU A 162 1.76 -0.60 -11.66
N ALA A 163 2.41 0.06 -10.68
CA ALA A 163 3.14 1.29 -10.93
C ALA A 163 4.21 1.08 -12.01
N LEU A 164 4.32 2.05 -12.92
CA LEU A 164 5.14 1.95 -14.12
C LEU A 164 6.64 1.86 -13.76
N VAL A 165 7.29 0.81 -14.22
CA VAL A 165 8.73 0.61 -14.14
C VAL A 165 9.33 0.44 -15.54
N PRO A 166 10.60 0.83 -15.77
CA PRO A 166 11.26 0.57 -17.05
C PRO A 166 11.44 -0.93 -17.28
N ARG A 167 11.40 -1.39 -18.53
CA ARG A 167 11.51 -2.83 -18.90
C ARG A 167 12.76 -3.54 -18.38
N ASN A 168 13.82 -2.81 -18.11
CA ASN A 168 15.06 -3.33 -17.50
C ASN A 168 15.17 -2.94 -16.01
N PHE A 169 14.04 -2.86 -15.32
CA PHE A 169 13.98 -2.54 -13.90
C PHE A 169 14.80 -3.52 -13.05
N SER A 170 15.53 -2.96 -12.08
CA SER A 170 16.25 -3.69 -11.05
C SER A 170 15.77 -3.25 -9.66
N PRO A 171 15.35 -4.19 -8.79
CA PRO A 171 14.99 -3.85 -7.41
C PRO A 171 16.15 -3.30 -6.58
N LEU A 172 17.39 -3.62 -6.96
CA LEU A 172 18.61 -3.16 -6.28
C LEU A 172 18.99 -1.72 -6.66
N ALA A 173 18.49 -1.22 -7.79
CA ALA A 173 18.68 0.14 -8.25
C ALA A 173 17.35 0.69 -8.78
N PRO A 174 16.40 1.00 -7.89
CA PRO A 174 15.06 1.42 -8.27
C PRO A 174 15.12 2.77 -9.02
N ASP A 175 14.63 2.79 -10.26
CA ASP A 175 14.61 3.97 -11.11
C ASP A 175 13.18 4.16 -11.66
N GLY A 176 12.48 5.16 -11.19
CA GLY A 176 11.08 5.43 -11.50
C GLY A 176 10.81 6.87 -11.90
N CYS A 177 9.55 7.18 -12.18
CA CYS A 177 9.09 8.51 -12.59
C CYS A 177 8.35 9.27 -11.47
N GLY A 178 8.41 8.79 -10.23
CA GLY A 178 7.82 9.43 -9.06
C GLY A 178 8.58 10.69 -8.61
N ALA A 179 8.13 11.27 -7.49
CA ALA A 179 8.65 12.55 -7.00
C ALA A 179 10.11 12.49 -6.52
N PHE A 180 10.63 11.29 -6.20
CA PHE A 180 11.96 11.08 -5.68
C PHE A 180 12.71 9.98 -6.46
N LYS A 181 14.02 10.10 -6.52
CA LYS A 181 14.95 8.99 -6.73
C LYS A 181 15.40 8.49 -5.35
N VAL A 182 15.84 7.24 -5.25
CA VAL A 182 16.17 6.62 -3.97
C VAL A 182 17.53 5.93 -4.02
N GLU A 183 18.25 6.03 -2.92
CA GLU A 183 19.44 5.26 -2.61
C GLU A 183 19.16 4.42 -1.37
N LEU A 184 19.20 3.09 -1.52
CA LEU A 184 18.96 2.14 -0.44
C LEU A 184 20.27 1.75 0.22
N GLY A 185 20.33 1.84 1.55
CA GLY A 185 21.43 1.37 2.38
C GLY A 185 20.92 0.43 3.48
N ARG A 186 21.84 -0.15 4.23
CA ARG A 186 21.49 -1.04 5.35
C ARG A 186 20.79 -0.25 6.46
N GLY A 187 19.47 -0.47 6.63
CA GLY A 187 18.64 0.22 7.62
C GLY A 187 18.43 1.71 7.34
N ARG A 188 18.76 2.18 6.15
CA ARG A 188 18.59 3.58 5.73
C ARG A 188 18.15 3.68 4.28
N ALA A 189 17.38 4.72 3.97
CA ALA A 189 17.05 5.07 2.60
C ALA A 189 17.12 6.60 2.46
N LEU A 190 17.74 7.06 1.39
CA LEU A 190 17.80 8.49 1.03
C LEU A 190 16.96 8.71 -0.22
N PHE A 191 15.86 9.41 -0.07
CA PHE A 191 15.02 9.86 -1.16
C PHE A 191 15.41 11.29 -1.52
N THR A 192 15.92 11.52 -2.73
CA THR A 192 16.29 12.85 -3.22
C THR A 192 15.37 13.26 -4.36
N ARG A 193 15.07 14.56 -4.46
CA ARG A 193 14.17 15.13 -5.47
C ARG A 193 14.47 14.63 -6.87
N ASN A 194 13.44 14.14 -7.56
CA ASN A 194 13.52 13.79 -8.97
C ASN A 194 13.06 14.97 -9.83
N LEU A 195 13.99 15.53 -10.61
CA LEU A 195 13.69 16.64 -11.53
C LEU A 195 12.88 16.19 -12.77
N ASN A 196 12.88 14.89 -13.08
CA ASN A 196 12.11 14.27 -14.15
C ASN A 196 10.76 13.71 -13.66
N ALA A 197 10.33 14.06 -12.45
CA ALA A 197 9.10 13.52 -11.87
C ALA A 197 7.89 13.79 -12.75
N ALA A 198 7.11 12.74 -13.06
CA ALA A 198 5.99 12.80 -13.98
C ALA A 198 4.87 13.78 -13.53
N ARG A 199 4.70 13.98 -12.22
CA ARG A 199 3.72 14.91 -11.63
C ARG A 199 4.36 16.18 -11.08
N GLY A 200 5.56 16.51 -11.55
CA GLY A 200 6.40 17.58 -11.02
C GLY A 200 7.26 17.14 -9.83
N PRO A 201 8.35 17.86 -9.57
CA PRO A 201 9.30 17.53 -8.50
C PRO A 201 8.64 17.65 -7.12
N SER A 202 9.21 16.96 -6.14
CA SER A 202 8.80 17.09 -4.72
C SER A 202 9.01 18.50 -4.19
N PHE A 203 8.25 18.88 -3.16
CA PHE A 203 8.50 20.13 -2.45
C PHE A 203 9.83 20.09 -1.67
N LEU A 204 10.17 18.95 -1.07
CA LEU A 204 11.41 18.75 -0.33
C LEU A 204 12.59 18.41 -1.24
N ASP A 205 13.81 18.75 -0.82
CA ASP A 205 15.04 18.32 -1.46
C ASP A 205 15.31 16.85 -1.22
N ALA A 206 15.08 16.40 0.01
CA ALA A 206 15.31 15.02 0.40
C ALA A 206 14.41 14.56 1.55
N ILE A 207 14.22 13.23 1.65
CA ILE A 207 13.68 12.53 2.82
C ILE A 207 14.71 11.48 3.23
N GLU A 208 15.22 11.61 4.44
CA GLU A 208 16.13 10.63 5.04
C GLU A 208 15.30 9.69 5.91
N VAL A 209 15.30 8.42 5.58
CA VAL A 209 14.59 7.38 6.35
C VAL A 209 15.60 6.51 7.05
N ALA A 210 15.47 6.36 8.36
CA ALA A 210 16.25 5.41 9.15
C ALA A 210 15.31 4.39 9.80
N SER A 211 15.71 3.12 9.84
CA SER A 211 15.01 2.09 10.60
C SER A 211 15.74 1.82 11.92
N VAL A 212 14.98 1.73 13.00
CA VAL A 212 15.44 1.31 14.32
C VAL A 212 14.56 0.16 14.80
N ASN A 213 15.15 -0.77 15.56
CA ASN A 213 14.45 -1.97 15.97
C ASN A 213 13.67 -1.78 17.29
N ASP A 214 13.86 -0.65 17.98
CA ASP A 214 13.27 -0.38 19.28
C ASP A 214 12.40 0.90 19.22
N LEU A 215 11.14 0.79 19.64
CA LEU A 215 10.22 1.92 19.76
C LEU A 215 10.69 2.97 20.77
N ALA A 216 11.44 2.57 21.83
CA ALA A 216 11.99 3.50 22.79
C ALA A 216 13.11 4.36 22.18
N ASP A 217 13.95 3.78 21.34
CA ASP A 217 14.98 4.51 20.57
C ASP A 217 14.35 5.48 19.60
N LEU A 218 13.31 5.07 18.92
CA LEU A 218 12.56 5.89 17.98
C LEU A 218 11.95 7.10 18.68
N LEU A 219 11.35 6.88 19.85
CA LEU A 219 10.79 7.94 20.68
C LEU A 219 11.86 8.90 21.17
N ARG A 220 12.98 8.39 21.71
CA ARG A 220 14.10 9.22 22.18
C ARG A 220 14.65 10.12 21.07
N GLY A 221 14.90 9.57 19.89
CA GLY A 221 15.36 10.35 18.73
C GLY A 221 14.38 11.45 18.32
N PHE A 222 13.08 11.17 18.38
CA PHE A 222 12.06 12.19 18.11
C PHE A 222 12.05 13.28 19.19
N GLU A 223 12.07 12.92 20.47
CA GLU A 223 12.09 13.90 21.58
C GLU A 223 13.35 14.75 21.61
N ALA A 224 14.50 14.14 21.28
CA ALA A 224 15.78 14.85 21.16
C ALA A 224 15.86 15.80 19.94
N GLY A 225 14.89 15.75 19.03
CA GLY A 225 14.89 16.57 17.80
C GLY A 225 15.79 16.04 16.70
N GLU A 226 16.25 14.81 16.82
CA GLU A 226 17.06 14.16 15.78
C GLU A 226 16.24 13.79 14.57
N THR A 227 14.92 13.57 14.75
CA THR A 227 13.98 13.25 13.68
C THR A 227 12.78 14.19 13.67
N ASP A 228 12.22 14.41 12.49
CA ASP A 228 11.07 15.28 12.28
C ASP A 228 9.75 14.49 12.29
N VAL A 229 9.85 13.17 12.00
CA VAL A 229 8.74 12.21 12.05
C VAL A 229 9.24 10.92 12.70
N GLY A 230 8.47 10.43 13.66
CA GLY A 230 8.82 9.22 14.39
C GLY A 230 7.62 8.64 15.11
N TRP A 231 7.87 7.73 16.06
CA TRP A 231 6.85 7.01 16.80
C TRP A 231 5.76 6.41 15.92
N PHE A 232 5.99 5.19 15.46
CA PHE A 232 4.99 4.42 14.74
C PHE A 232 4.62 3.20 15.57
N GLY A 233 3.49 3.28 16.28
CA GLY A 233 3.05 2.23 17.17
C GLY A 233 1.53 2.19 17.29
N SER A 234 1.04 1.28 18.11
CA SER A 234 -0.37 1.21 18.50
C SER A 234 -0.66 2.28 19.55
N GLY A 235 -1.68 3.08 19.32
CA GLY A 235 -2.11 4.13 20.24
C GLY A 235 -1.44 5.49 20.03
N LEU A 236 -2.02 6.50 20.68
CA LEU A 236 -1.58 7.88 20.55
C LEU A 236 -0.37 8.14 21.46
N TYR A 237 0.71 8.60 20.87
CA TYR A 237 1.78 9.26 21.61
C TYR A 237 1.34 10.71 21.92
N ARG A 238 1.13 11.01 23.18
CA ARG A 238 0.89 12.40 23.65
C ARG A 238 2.23 13.09 23.83
N ALA A 239 2.67 13.69 22.75
CA ALA A 239 3.97 14.33 22.73
C ALA A 239 3.96 15.67 23.42
N VAL A 240 5.15 16.06 23.83
CA VAL A 240 5.61 17.40 24.18
C VAL A 240 5.25 18.44 23.11
N LYS A 241 5.48 19.69 23.48
CA LYS A 241 5.34 20.90 22.66
C LYS A 241 5.79 20.68 21.19
N ASP A 242 4.98 21.14 20.25
CA ASP A 242 5.23 21.12 18.80
C ASP A 242 5.18 19.75 18.10
N ALA A 243 4.56 18.74 18.72
CA ALA A 243 4.32 17.47 18.08
C ALA A 243 2.83 17.24 17.78
N VAL A 244 2.55 16.63 16.64
CA VAL A 244 1.22 16.29 16.14
C VAL A 244 1.14 14.80 15.88
N SER A 245 0.15 14.15 16.50
CA SER A 245 -0.13 12.73 16.18
C SER A 245 -0.83 12.62 14.84
N ILE A 246 -0.41 11.65 14.05
CA ILE A 246 -0.97 11.30 12.75
C ILE A 246 -1.34 9.82 12.74
N GLU A 247 -2.40 9.47 12.06
CA GLU A 247 -2.74 8.07 11.77
C GLU A 247 -2.28 7.72 10.36
N THR A 248 -1.62 6.59 10.20
CA THR A 248 -1.28 6.08 8.86
C THR A 248 -2.56 5.68 8.10
N PRO A 249 -2.56 5.68 6.77
CA PRO A 249 -3.71 5.21 6.00
C PRO A 249 -4.16 3.81 6.42
N ARG A 250 -5.48 3.59 6.49
CA ARG A 250 -6.12 2.37 7.02
C ARG A 250 -6.20 1.30 5.94
N TYR A 251 -5.17 0.50 5.81
CA TYR A 251 -5.13 -0.65 4.91
C TYR A 251 -4.44 -1.86 5.53
N ALA A 252 -4.38 -1.90 6.87
CA ALA A 252 -3.80 -3.00 7.62
C ALA A 252 -4.86 -3.71 8.45
N PHE A 253 -4.86 -5.04 8.43
CA PHE A 253 -5.81 -5.88 9.12
C PHE A 253 -5.08 -6.90 9.97
N ALA A 254 -5.44 -7.00 11.26
CA ALA A 254 -5.08 -8.17 12.02
C ALA A 254 -5.92 -9.34 11.53
N ALA A 255 -5.28 -10.42 11.12
CA ALA A 255 -5.92 -11.61 10.58
C ALA A 255 -5.48 -12.87 11.33
N LEU A 256 -6.41 -13.79 11.52
CA LEU A 256 -6.16 -15.15 11.95
C LEU A 256 -6.23 -16.07 10.73
N MET A 257 -5.16 -16.79 10.45
CA MET A 257 -5.07 -17.74 9.34
C MET A 257 -5.00 -19.17 9.87
N ALA A 258 -5.66 -20.10 9.18
CA ALA A 258 -5.53 -21.52 9.45
C ALA A 258 -4.61 -22.18 8.43
N GLY A 259 -3.64 -22.95 8.95
CA GLY A 259 -2.77 -23.81 8.17
C GLY A 259 -3.28 -25.25 8.09
N LYS A 260 -2.50 -26.11 7.44
CA LYS A 260 -2.88 -27.53 7.22
C LYS A 260 -3.05 -28.29 8.54
N ALA A 261 -2.33 -27.93 9.60
CA ALA A 261 -2.42 -28.60 10.90
C ALA A 261 -3.69 -28.21 11.68
N ALA A 262 -4.47 -27.22 11.24
CA ALA A 262 -5.75 -26.89 11.84
C ALA A 262 -6.91 -27.81 11.39
N GLY A 263 -6.65 -28.78 10.52
CA GLY A 263 -7.65 -29.72 10.04
C GLY A 263 -8.81 -29.04 9.32
N ALA A 264 -10.05 -29.34 9.72
CA ALA A 264 -11.26 -28.78 9.13
C ALA A 264 -11.33 -27.24 9.23
N TRP A 265 -10.65 -26.63 10.19
CA TRP A 265 -10.60 -25.18 10.38
C TRP A 265 -9.84 -24.44 9.27
N ALA A 266 -9.04 -25.16 8.46
CA ALA A 266 -8.42 -24.61 7.27
C ALA A 266 -9.39 -24.42 6.09
N ALA A 267 -10.66 -24.86 6.24
CA ALA A 267 -11.67 -24.64 5.20
C ALA A 267 -12.12 -23.16 5.16
N PRO A 268 -12.46 -22.64 3.97
CA PRO A 268 -12.97 -21.28 3.82
C PRO A 268 -14.22 -21.03 4.69
N GLY A 269 -14.27 -19.86 5.30
CA GLY A 269 -15.44 -19.35 6.01
C GLY A 269 -15.60 -19.80 7.46
N ILE A 270 -14.80 -20.74 7.96
CA ILE A 270 -14.95 -21.28 9.31
C ILE A 270 -14.39 -20.33 10.38
N LEU A 271 -13.28 -19.64 10.10
CA LEU A 271 -12.63 -18.76 11.09
C LEU A 271 -13.39 -17.47 11.37
N GLN A 272 -14.05 -16.88 10.37
CA GLN A 272 -14.71 -15.59 10.56
C GLN A 272 -15.85 -15.61 11.58
N PRO A 273 -16.75 -16.62 11.60
CA PRO A 273 -17.76 -16.75 12.65
C PRO A 273 -17.20 -16.85 14.07
N LEU A 274 -16.08 -17.56 14.28
CA LEU A 274 -15.39 -17.60 15.57
C LEU A 274 -14.96 -16.19 16.01
N LEU A 275 -14.35 -15.42 15.10
CA LEU A 275 -13.88 -14.07 15.40
C LEU A 275 -15.01 -13.06 15.58
N ASP A 276 -16.13 -13.23 14.86
CA ASP A 276 -17.33 -12.40 15.02
C ASP A 276 -18.01 -12.62 16.39
N ALA A 277 -17.73 -13.76 17.05
CA ALA A 277 -18.19 -14.07 18.38
C ALA A 277 -17.28 -13.57 19.53
N VAL A 278 -16.05 -13.14 19.23
CA VAL A 278 -15.13 -12.60 20.25
C VAL A 278 -15.65 -11.25 20.75
N PRO A 279 -15.84 -11.07 22.07
CA PRO A 279 -16.28 -9.78 22.62
C PRO A 279 -15.30 -8.64 22.33
N ALA A 280 -15.82 -7.52 21.85
CA ALA A 280 -15.00 -6.37 21.46
C ALA A 280 -14.11 -5.85 22.61
N GLN A 281 -14.54 -5.95 23.87
CA GLN A 281 -13.78 -5.52 25.04
C GLN A 281 -12.45 -6.26 25.20
N GLN A 282 -12.34 -7.49 24.69
CA GLN A 282 -11.13 -8.30 24.75
C GLN A 282 -10.02 -7.78 23.80
N LEU A 283 -10.39 -7.03 22.77
CA LEU A 283 -9.50 -6.66 21.70
C LEU A 283 -9.39 -5.13 21.47
N SER A 284 -10.38 -4.34 21.87
CA SER A 284 -10.43 -2.90 21.58
C SER A 284 -9.28 -2.10 22.18
N HIS A 285 -8.83 -2.49 23.37
CA HIS A 285 -7.68 -1.86 24.05
C HIS A 285 -6.34 -2.13 23.35
N LEU A 286 -6.30 -3.06 22.40
CA LEU A 286 -5.12 -3.42 21.61
C LEU A 286 -4.98 -2.57 20.33
N GLY A 287 -5.75 -1.48 20.18
CA GLY A 287 -5.68 -0.62 19.00
C GLY A 287 -6.34 -1.22 17.75
N ILE A 288 -7.27 -2.17 17.95
CA ILE A 288 -8.04 -2.77 16.86
C ILE A 288 -9.34 -2.01 16.69
N ARG A 289 -9.71 -1.74 15.44
CA ARG A 289 -10.97 -1.11 15.04
C ARG A 289 -11.83 -2.03 14.19
N GLY A 290 -13.08 -1.64 13.96
CA GLY A 290 -14.01 -2.41 13.14
C GLY A 290 -14.40 -3.75 13.76
N LEU A 291 -14.33 -3.85 15.10
CA LEU A 291 -14.82 -5.02 15.85
C LEU A 291 -16.34 -5.04 15.80
N PRO A 292 -16.99 -6.25 15.79
CA PRO A 292 -18.43 -6.35 15.88
C PRO A 292 -18.95 -5.69 17.18
N ALA A 293 -19.96 -4.85 17.06
CA ALA A 293 -20.57 -4.20 18.22
C ALA A 293 -21.26 -5.20 19.13
N THR A 294 -21.87 -6.24 18.55
CA THR A 294 -22.52 -7.34 19.26
C THR A 294 -21.90 -8.65 18.81
N PRO A 295 -21.32 -9.45 19.71
CA PRO A 295 -20.84 -10.79 19.41
C PRO A 295 -21.97 -11.69 18.90
N VAL A 296 -21.70 -12.48 17.86
CA VAL A 296 -22.69 -13.41 17.29
C VAL A 296 -22.10 -14.82 17.27
N GLY A 297 -22.73 -15.74 17.96
CA GLY A 297 -22.29 -17.14 18.03
C GLY A 297 -21.42 -17.44 19.24
N SER A 298 -20.60 -18.49 19.13
CA SER A 298 -19.65 -18.91 20.18
C SER A 298 -18.23 -18.58 19.79
N ALA A 299 -17.50 -17.92 20.69
CA ALA A 299 -16.07 -17.69 20.55
C ALA A 299 -15.22 -18.91 20.94
N THR A 300 -15.81 -20.05 21.22
CA THR A 300 -15.12 -21.25 21.68
C THR A 300 -14.46 -21.99 20.52
N TRP A 301 -13.16 -22.23 20.62
CA TRP A 301 -12.43 -23.10 19.74
C TRP A 301 -12.80 -24.56 20.02
N ASN A 302 -13.30 -25.28 19.04
CA ASN A 302 -13.64 -26.71 19.12
C ASN A 302 -12.81 -27.56 18.14
N GLY A 303 -11.74 -26.99 17.59
CA GLY A 303 -10.74 -27.72 16.81
C GLY A 303 -9.74 -28.49 17.68
N PRO A 304 -8.75 -29.15 17.09
CA PRO A 304 -7.70 -29.80 17.85
C PRO A 304 -6.93 -28.79 18.70
N ALA A 305 -6.39 -29.22 19.86
CA ALA A 305 -5.43 -28.42 20.60
C ALA A 305 -4.28 -28.03 19.66
N THR A 306 -3.99 -26.74 19.55
CA THR A 306 -3.07 -26.24 18.54
C THR A 306 -2.33 -24.97 18.97
N THR A 307 -1.35 -24.56 18.17
CA THR A 307 -0.59 -23.35 18.41
C THR A 307 -1.07 -22.19 17.55
N ILE A 308 -1.02 -20.99 18.11
CA ILE A 308 -1.13 -19.72 17.38
C ILE A 308 0.30 -19.18 17.21
N ALA A 309 0.83 -19.30 16.00
CA ALA A 309 2.13 -18.71 15.66
C ALA A 309 1.98 -17.19 15.47
N VAL A 310 2.96 -16.42 15.93
CA VAL A 310 2.98 -14.96 15.80
C VAL A 310 4.42 -14.43 15.76
N LEU A 311 4.66 -13.31 15.10
CA LEU A 311 5.97 -12.67 15.01
C LEU A 311 6.42 -12.14 16.37
N SER A 312 7.59 -12.57 16.87
CA SER A 312 8.16 -12.17 18.18
C SER A 312 8.45 -10.67 18.26
N GLY A 313 8.83 -10.03 17.16
CA GLY A 313 9.08 -8.58 17.09
C GLY A 313 7.84 -7.70 16.95
N ALA A 314 6.62 -8.25 17.07
CA ALA A 314 5.36 -7.52 16.90
C ALA A 314 4.49 -7.59 18.17
N PRO A 315 4.81 -6.80 19.23
CA PRO A 315 4.16 -6.91 20.54
C PRO A 315 2.65 -6.76 20.49
N GLN A 316 2.11 -5.94 19.58
CA GLN A 316 0.67 -5.81 19.38
C GLN A 316 0.04 -7.12 18.87
N LEU A 317 0.66 -7.77 17.87
CA LEU A 317 0.15 -9.04 17.34
C LEU A 317 0.27 -10.17 18.39
N VAL A 318 1.34 -10.17 19.20
CA VAL A 318 1.49 -11.10 20.32
C VAL A 318 0.39 -10.92 21.36
N ALA A 319 0.06 -9.67 21.72
CA ALA A 319 -1.04 -9.36 22.63
C ALA A 319 -2.40 -9.81 22.06
N ILE A 320 -2.64 -9.60 20.77
CA ILE A 320 -3.84 -10.07 20.07
C ILE A 320 -3.93 -11.61 20.11
N ALA A 321 -2.83 -12.30 19.79
CA ALA A 321 -2.79 -13.77 19.81
C ALA A 321 -3.09 -14.33 21.22
N ARG A 322 -2.53 -13.71 22.27
CA ARG A 322 -2.78 -14.08 23.66
C ARG A 322 -4.22 -13.83 24.08
N ALA A 323 -4.81 -12.69 23.68
CA ALA A 323 -6.21 -12.38 23.95
C ALA A 323 -7.15 -13.39 23.27
N LEU A 324 -6.87 -13.77 22.02
CA LEU A 324 -7.63 -14.82 21.33
C LEU A 324 -7.47 -16.17 22.00
N ALA A 325 -6.25 -16.58 22.35
CA ALA A 325 -6.02 -17.83 23.06
C ALA A 325 -6.81 -17.89 24.40
N ALA A 326 -6.73 -16.82 25.19
CA ALA A 326 -7.43 -16.73 26.47
C ALA A 326 -8.96 -16.76 26.32
N THR A 327 -9.49 -16.15 25.24
CA THR A 327 -10.95 -16.06 25.02
C THR A 327 -11.52 -17.30 24.37
N CYS A 328 -10.78 -17.93 23.45
CA CYS A 328 -11.30 -18.99 22.59
C CYS A 328 -10.96 -20.41 23.10
N SER A 329 -9.95 -20.60 23.94
CA SER A 329 -9.57 -21.93 24.45
C SER A 329 -10.69 -22.59 25.25
N ALA A 330 -10.81 -23.90 25.12
CA ALA A 330 -11.69 -24.75 25.92
C ALA A 330 -10.94 -26.01 26.37
N PRO A 331 -11.40 -26.70 27.44
CA PRO A 331 -10.77 -27.94 27.88
C PRO A 331 -10.67 -28.99 26.77
N GLY A 332 -9.46 -29.49 26.51
CA GLY A 332 -9.15 -30.40 25.40
C GLY A 332 -9.00 -29.73 24.01
N HIS A 333 -9.21 -28.42 23.95
CA HIS A 333 -9.13 -27.60 22.73
C HIS A 333 -8.30 -26.33 22.99
N GLU A 334 -7.14 -26.49 23.61
CA GLU A 334 -6.32 -25.38 24.04
C GLU A 334 -5.63 -24.72 22.85
N LEU A 335 -5.56 -23.37 22.90
CA LEU A 335 -4.79 -22.54 21.99
C LEU A 335 -3.54 -22.02 22.71
N THR A 336 -2.36 -22.41 22.26
CA THR A 336 -1.08 -21.98 22.84
C THR A 336 -0.38 -21.00 21.92
N VAL A 337 0.02 -19.83 22.43
CA VAL A 337 0.74 -18.82 21.62
C VAL A 337 2.21 -19.18 21.56
N VAL A 338 2.78 -19.20 20.33
CA VAL A 338 4.20 -19.45 20.08
C VAL A 338 4.76 -18.30 19.26
N GLU A 339 5.71 -17.59 19.84
CA GLU A 339 6.42 -16.52 19.15
C GLU A 339 7.50 -17.09 18.23
N LYS A 340 7.57 -16.56 17.01
CA LYS A 340 8.46 -17.02 15.93
C LYS A 340 9.28 -15.86 15.39
N SER A 341 10.51 -16.12 14.97
CA SER A 341 11.30 -15.17 14.20
C SER A 341 10.65 -14.88 12.83
N ALA A 342 11.06 -13.80 12.17
CA ALA A 342 10.56 -13.46 10.84
C ALA A 342 10.86 -14.56 9.80
N GLU A 343 12.03 -15.21 9.91
CA GLU A 343 12.44 -16.29 9.02
C GLU A 343 11.58 -17.55 9.22
N GLU A 344 11.39 -17.97 10.48
CA GLU A 344 10.51 -19.10 10.82
C GLU A 344 9.07 -18.85 10.37
N LEU A 345 8.55 -17.62 10.60
CA LEU A 345 7.20 -17.28 10.22
C LEU A 345 7.01 -17.32 8.70
N SER A 346 7.98 -16.80 7.96
CA SER A 346 7.99 -16.86 6.48
C SER A 346 8.01 -18.31 5.96
N ALA A 347 8.79 -19.18 6.59
CA ALA A 347 8.83 -20.61 6.25
C ALA A 347 7.47 -21.30 6.55
N LEU A 348 6.84 -20.99 7.69
CA LEU A 348 5.52 -21.48 8.03
C LEU A 348 4.45 -21.01 7.04
N GLN A 349 4.45 -19.73 6.68
CA GLN A 349 3.52 -19.17 5.69
C GLN A 349 3.68 -19.83 4.32
N SER A 350 4.90 -20.01 3.87
CA SER A 350 5.21 -20.62 2.57
C SER A 350 4.79 -22.09 2.50
N SER A 351 5.07 -22.87 3.55
CA SER A 351 4.73 -24.31 3.62
C SER A 351 3.27 -24.56 4.00
N ARG A 352 2.61 -23.58 4.66
CA ARG A 352 1.30 -23.73 5.29
C ARG A 352 1.26 -24.81 6.39
N GLN A 353 2.41 -25.20 6.95
CA GLN A 353 2.53 -26.21 8.02
C GLN A 353 2.43 -25.57 9.39
N PHE A 354 1.28 -25.03 9.74
CA PHE A 354 0.96 -24.47 11.05
C PHE A 354 -0.49 -24.78 11.41
N GLY A 355 -0.83 -24.67 12.68
CA GLY A 355 -2.21 -24.72 13.17
C GLY A 355 -2.89 -23.38 12.86
N LEU A 356 -2.70 -22.41 13.74
CA LEU A 356 -3.17 -21.05 13.55
C LEU A 356 -1.99 -20.08 13.47
N LEU A 357 -2.20 -18.94 12.82
CA LEU A 357 -1.20 -17.88 12.68
C LEU A 357 -1.91 -16.52 12.75
N VAL A 358 -1.43 -15.65 13.65
CA VAL A 358 -1.86 -14.24 13.71
C VAL A 358 -0.82 -13.40 13.00
N ASP A 359 -1.27 -12.65 12.01
CA ASP A 359 -0.41 -11.75 11.24
C ASP A 359 -1.15 -10.47 10.85
N CYS A 360 -0.38 -9.49 10.40
CA CYS A 360 -0.88 -8.24 9.85
C CYS A 360 -0.91 -8.31 8.32
N VAL A 361 -2.10 -8.39 7.75
CA VAL A 361 -2.29 -8.27 6.30
C VAL A 361 -2.37 -6.80 5.93
N ARG A 362 -1.44 -6.33 5.11
CA ARG A 362 -1.38 -4.95 4.63
C ARG A 362 -1.66 -4.89 3.14
N ALA A 363 -2.63 -4.05 2.76
CA ALA A 363 -2.88 -3.76 1.36
C ALA A 363 -1.92 -2.68 0.85
N PRO A 364 -1.60 -2.64 -0.44
CA PRO A 364 -0.74 -1.61 -1.02
C PRO A 364 -1.44 -0.24 -1.14
N SER A 365 -2.77 -0.20 -1.02
CA SER A 365 -3.58 1.02 -0.98
C SER A 365 -4.90 0.79 -0.24
N THR A 366 -5.67 1.87 -0.03
CA THR A 366 -7.02 1.81 0.52
C THR A 366 -8.08 1.41 -0.51
N ALA A 367 -7.70 1.17 -1.77
CA ALA A 367 -8.62 0.74 -2.81
C ALA A 367 -9.19 -0.65 -2.49
N PRO A 368 -10.51 -0.85 -2.57
CA PRO A 368 -11.14 -2.13 -2.22
C PRO A 368 -10.57 -3.33 -2.97
N ARG A 369 -10.17 -3.18 -4.23
CA ARG A 369 -9.53 -4.26 -5.02
C ARG A 369 -8.15 -4.63 -4.50
N ASP A 370 -7.36 -3.65 -4.05
CA ASP A 370 -6.04 -3.88 -3.47
C ASP A 370 -6.15 -4.56 -2.10
N ILE A 371 -7.16 -4.18 -1.29
CA ILE A 371 -7.48 -4.84 -0.02
C ILE A 371 -7.91 -6.29 -0.27
N GLU A 372 -8.81 -6.54 -1.22
CA GLU A 372 -9.24 -7.88 -1.58
C GLU A 372 -8.07 -8.74 -2.04
N MET A 373 -7.17 -8.20 -2.88
CA MET A 373 -5.97 -8.92 -3.33
C MET A 373 -5.02 -9.25 -2.18
N ALA A 374 -4.79 -8.32 -1.26
CA ALA A 374 -3.94 -8.56 -0.09
C ALA A 374 -4.50 -9.71 0.77
N LEU A 375 -5.81 -9.70 1.05
CA LEU A 375 -6.47 -10.74 1.83
C LEU A 375 -6.45 -12.10 1.13
N ARG A 376 -6.69 -12.13 -0.19
CA ARG A 376 -6.60 -13.37 -0.99
C ARG A 376 -5.17 -13.93 -1.01
N THR A 377 -4.18 -13.06 -1.15
CA THR A 377 -2.76 -13.45 -1.15
C THR A 377 -2.34 -14.03 0.21
N ALA A 378 -2.78 -13.41 1.30
CA ALA A 378 -2.52 -13.92 2.65
C ALA A 378 -3.25 -15.25 2.92
N ALA A 379 -4.43 -15.42 2.36
CA ALA A 379 -5.25 -16.61 2.56
C ALA A 379 -4.65 -17.86 1.93
N SER A 380 -4.35 -17.85 0.63
CA SER A 380 -3.70 -18.96 -0.05
C SER A 380 -3.23 -18.59 -1.47
N PRO A 381 -2.24 -19.34 -2.04
CA PRO A 381 -1.82 -19.15 -3.41
C PRO A 381 -2.95 -19.35 -4.45
N GLU A 382 -3.91 -20.23 -4.17
CA GLU A 382 -5.06 -20.49 -5.04
C GLU A 382 -6.04 -19.31 -4.99
N ALA A 383 -6.28 -18.74 -3.80
CA ALA A 383 -7.10 -17.55 -3.65
C ALA A 383 -6.48 -16.32 -4.33
N ALA A 384 -5.15 -16.19 -4.27
CA ALA A 384 -4.40 -15.11 -4.92
C ALA A 384 -4.53 -15.08 -6.45
N LYS A 385 -4.82 -16.21 -7.07
CA LYS A 385 -5.01 -16.31 -8.54
C LYS A 385 -6.37 -15.83 -9.01
N ARG A 386 -7.34 -15.70 -8.10
CA ARG A 386 -8.70 -15.27 -8.45
C ARG A 386 -8.75 -13.75 -8.56
N ALA A 387 -9.35 -13.26 -9.62
CA ALA A 387 -9.55 -11.83 -9.82
C ALA A 387 -10.41 -11.22 -8.70
N PRO A 388 -10.09 -10.00 -8.22
CA PRO A 388 -10.98 -9.26 -7.34
C PRO A 388 -12.31 -8.99 -8.03
N ARG A 389 -13.38 -8.97 -7.27
CA ARG A 389 -14.72 -8.70 -7.81
C ARG A 389 -14.80 -7.27 -8.37
N THR A 390 -15.66 -7.06 -9.34
CA THR A 390 -15.99 -5.72 -9.86
C THR A 390 -16.54 -4.82 -8.76
N GLN A 391 -17.35 -5.40 -7.86
CA GLN A 391 -17.77 -4.78 -6.59
C GLN A 391 -17.18 -5.60 -5.44
N PRO A 392 -16.05 -5.17 -4.88
CA PRO A 392 -15.41 -5.86 -3.78
C PRO A 392 -16.32 -5.94 -2.55
N ALA A 393 -16.37 -7.10 -1.92
CA ALA A 393 -17.07 -7.28 -0.66
C ALA A 393 -16.32 -6.55 0.49
N ALA A 394 -17.04 -6.22 1.56
CA ALA A 394 -16.41 -5.76 2.78
C ALA A 394 -15.39 -6.81 3.28
N PRO A 395 -14.26 -6.40 3.88
CA PRO A 395 -13.19 -7.32 4.26
C PRO A 395 -13.65 -8.54 5.08
N ARG A 396 -14.54 -8.36 6.06
CA ARG A 396 -15.11 -9.47 6.86
C ARG A 396 -16.02 -10.40 6.05
N GLU A 397 -16.75 -9.88 5.09
CA GLU A 397 -17.58 -10.70 4.21
C GLU A 397 -16.73 -11.52 3.25
N LEU A 398 -15.65 -10.93 2.75
CA LEU A 398 -14.66 -11.64 1.95
C LEU A 398 -13.99 -12.77 2.75
N ALA A 399 -13.64 -12.54 4.01
CA ALA A 399 -13.04 -13.53 4.89
C ALA A 399 -13.91 -14.78 5.07
N ARG A 400 -15.26 -14.67 5.00
CA ARG A 400 -16.17 -15.81 4.99
C ARG A 400 -16.04 -16.72 3.76
N GLN A 401 -15.20 -16.36 2.80
CA GLN A 401 -14.93 -17.14 1.58
C GLN A 401 -13.47 -17.60 1.51
N LEU A 402 -12.70 -17.31 2.54
CA LEU A 402 -11.25 -17.56 2.60
C LEU A 402 -10.88 -18.39 3.83
N PRO A 403 -9.78 -19.14 3.81
CA PRO A 403 -9.22 -19.83 4.98
C PRO A 403 -8.49 -18.86 5.92
N LEU A 404 -9.08 -17.70 6.16
CA LEU A 404 -8.65 -16.69 7.12
C LEU A 404 -9.87 -15.99 7.72
N GLY A 405 -9.67 -15.41 8.89
CA GLY A 405 -10.65 -14.51 9.51
C GLY A 405 -10.01 -13.16 9.82
N ILE A 406 -10.77 -12.10 9.66
CA ILE A 406 -10.35 -10.75 10.02
C ILE A 406 -10.74 -10.48 11.46
N ILE A 407 -9.74 -10.23 12.30
CA ILE A 407 -9.93 -9.82 13.69
C ILE A 407 -10.43 -8.37 13.72
N GLY A 408 -9.76 -7.49 12.98
CA GLY A 408 -10.15 -6.10 12.80
C GLY A 408 -9.10 -5.28 12.07
N GLU A 409 -9.35 -3.98 11.92
CA GLU A 409 -8.41 -3.05 11.31
C GLU A 409 -7.34 -2.65 12.34
N LEU A 410 -6.09 -2.62 11.93
CA LEU A 410 -4.97 -2.14 12.73
C LEU A 410 -4.72 -0.66 12.43
N SER A 411 -4.73 0.15 13.47
CA SER A 411 -4.30 1.55 13.40
C SER A 411 -2.85 1.66 13.83
N VAL A 412 -2.03 2.25 12.96
CA VAL A 412 -0.67 2.64 13.28
C VAL A 412 -0.62 4.15 13.40
N TRP A 413 -0.20 4.64 14.54
CA TRP A 413 -0.07 6.05 14.85
C TRP A 413 1.39 6.46 14.75
N GLY A 414 1.63 7.58 14.06
CA GLY A 414 2.92 8.25 14.03
C GLY A 414 2.85 9.58 14.76
N THR A 415 3.99 10.21 14.96
CA THR A 415 4.08 11.59 15.41
C THR A 415 4.99 12.38 14.48
N ARG A 416 4.68 13.64 14.27
CA ARG A 416 5.47 14.58 13.46
C ARG A 416 5.64 15.90 14.18
N ARG A 417 6.69 16.64 13.84
CA ARG A 417 6.80 18.05 14.23
C ARG A 417 5.71 18.87 13.56
N ALA A 418 5.25 19.93 14.22
CA ALA A 418 4.23 20.81 13.69
C ALA A 418 4.65 21.50 12.38
N ALA A 419 5.95 21.71 12.19
CA ALA A 419 6.52 22.24 10.95
C ALA A 419 6.29 21.32 9.72
N VAL A 420 6.20 20.01 9.91
CA VAL A 420 5.94 19.07 8.82
C VAL A 420 4.48 19.13 8.41
N SER A 421 4.19 19.32 7.14
CA SER A 421 2.83 19.45 6.61
C SER A 421 2.55 18.45 5.50
N ALA A 422 1.26 18.12 5.33
CA ALA A 422 0.73 17.23 4.28
C ALA A 422 1.26 15.78 4.35
N LEU A 423 1.76 15.33 5.52
CA LEU A 423 2.23 13.96 5.70
C LEU A 423 1.07 12.96 5.85
N GLU A 424 -0.09 13.40 6.30
CA GLU A 424 -1.26 12.57 6.60
C GLU A 424 -1.74 11.73 5.41
N SER A 425 -1.56 12.25 4.20
CA SER A 425 -1.90 11.54 2.97
C SER A 425 -0.85 10.52 2.54
N TRP A 426 0.33 10.53 3.15
CA TRP A 426 1.52 9.76 2.74
C TRP A 426 1.91 9.88 1.28
N GLN A 427 1.42 10.90 0.59
CA GLN A 427 1.92 11.29 -0.71
C GLN A 427 3.20 12.11 -0.53
N LEU A 428 4.32 11.43 -0.34
CA LEU A 428 5.59 12.03 0.09
C LEU A 428 6.05 13.19 -0.81
N GLY A 429 5.70 13.17 -2.09
CA GLY A 429 5.96 14.29 -3.01
C GLY A 429 5.23 15.59 -2.65
N ASN A 430 4.18 15.53 -1.84
CA ASN A 430 3.38 16.69 -1.40
C ASN A 430 3.79 17.20 -0.01
N VAL A 431 4.69 16.49 0.68
CA VAL A 431 5.15 16.88 2.02
C VAL A 431 6.08 18.09 1.93
N PHE A 432 5.91 19.05 2.84
CA PHE A 432 6.76 20.24 2.93
C PHE A 432 6.99 20.66 4.38
N MET A 433 8.05 21.44 4.61
CA MET A 433 8.36 22.05 5.88
C MET A 433 7.86 23.50 5.89
N ARG A 434 7.13 23.92 6.94
CA ARG A 434 6.77 25.32 7.13
C ARG A 434 7.98 26.10 7.65
N ALA A 435 8.22 27.25 7.09
CA ALA A 435 9.26 28.16 7.61
C ALA A 435 8.80 28.76 8.95
N GLY A 436 9.66 28.71 9.96
CA GLY A 436 9.45 29.43 11.21
C GLY A 436 8.44 28.82 12.19
N ALA A 437 8.26 27.49 12.17
CA ALA A 437 7.52 26.78 13.22
C ALA A 437 8.46 26.24 14.30
#